data_7999f7574de5853cd83b29180233f468
#
_entry.id   7999f7574de5853cd83b29180233f468
#
_cell.length_a   1.000
_cell.length_b   1.000
_cell.length_c   1.000
_cell.angle_alpha   90.00
_cell.angle_beta   90.00
_cell.angle_gamma   90.00
#
_symmetry.space_group_name_H-M   'P 1'
#
loop_
_entity.id
_entity.type
_entity.pdbx_description
1 polymer ?
#
loop_
_entity_poly.entity_id
_entity_poly.type
_entity_poly.pdbx_seq_one_letter_code
_entity_poly.pdbx_strand_id
1 'polypeptide(L)'
;MTTERDHLLTAIAGAFSLVIALGIGRFLFTPALPDMIAETMLTAVSGGYLAAINYGGYLAGAMLAMAVPAHRARTAFWLALWVSVVSSILMGLSTTFTPWAINRFLAGVASAIIMVNGSALVLGAMPNHLRARLGNIHYAGIGLGISIAALTVAFIERLHGSYATMWLACGALALILLPLLRRIPALPHAKHNQHERAPVNRSALGFLIASYTLAGFGYITSTTYLPVIAKAQLPGLDSAAFYTWLAVGLAAVPANLLWGKLASHVGERNALMAALVVQAVGVSAPAWLPGLTGLIISGLLVGATFTAVVALSMYCGRQLAPHAASAALGALTACYGVGQILGPVVTARLLESSGSFAPGLLGAAVALIGAAVLLVPLGKVRF
;
A
#
# COMPACT_ATOMS: atom_id res chain seq x y z
N MET A 1 12.88 -6.93 -32.25
CA MET A 1 12.22 -7.87 -31.29
C MET A 1 12.74 -7.57 -29.91
N THR A 2 11.88 -7.25 -28.95
CA THR A 2 12.25 -7.08 -27.55
C THR A 2 12.58 -8.44 -26.96
N THR A 3 13.72 -8.55 -26.25
CA THR A 3 14.19 -9.79 -25.64
C THR A 3 13.52 -10.02 -24.28
N GLU A 4 13.55 -11.25 -23.73
CA GLU A 4 13.10 -11.52 -22.36
C GLU A 4 13.85 -10.65 -21.34
N ARG A 5 15.11 -10.35 -21.59
CA ARG A 5 15.94 -9.43 -20.81
C ARG A 5 15.35 -8.02 -20.78
N ASP A 6 14.84 -7.51 -21.91
CA ASP A 6 14.24 -6.18 -21.97
C ASP A 6 12.95 -6.12 -21.14
N HIS A 7 12.14 -7.17 -21.18
CA HIS A 7 10.94 -7.29 -20.35
C HIS A 7 11.27 -7.36 -18.87
N LEU A 8 12.33 -8.09 -18.49
CA LEU A 8 12.82 -8.14 -17.11
C LEU A 8 13.30 -6.76 -16.64
N LEU A 9 14.08 -6.06 -17.44
CA LEU A 9 14.53 -4.69 -17.11
C LEU A 9 13.38 -3.70 -17.00
N THR A 10 12.32 -3.87 -17.81
CA THR A 10 11.09 -3.07 -17.68
C THR A 10 10.35 -3.38 -16.37
N ALA A 11 10.29 -4.66 -15.94
CA ALA A 11 9.70 -5.04 -14.65
C ALA A 11 10.47 -4.45 -13.47
N ILE A 12 11.80 -4.50 -13.53
CA ILE A 12 12.68 -3.91 -12.50
C ILE A 12 12.52 -2.39 -12.46
N ALA A 13 12.50 -1.70 -13.60
CA ALA A 13 12.19 -0.28 -13.65
C ALA A 13 10.82 0.03 -13.04
N GLY A 14 9.82 -0.81 -13.36
CA GLY A 14 8.50 -0.73 -12.74
C GLY A 14 8.54 -0.92 -11.22
N ALA A 15 9.35 -1.86 -10.70
CA ALA A 15 9.54 -2.03 -9.26
C ALA A 15 10.13 -0.78 -8.62
N PHE A 16 11.14 -0.15 -9.22
CA PHE A 16 11.70 1.11 -8.72
C PHE A 16 10.69 2.26 -8.75
N SER A 17 9.75 2.28 -9.69
CA SER A 17 8.68 3.28 -9.66
C SER A 17 7.79 3.12 -8.42
N LEU A 18 7.54 1.88 -7.98
CA LEU A 18 6.78 1.59 -6.75
C LEU A 18 7.61 1.85 -5.48
N VAL A 19 8.94 1.67 -5.52
CA VAL A 19 9.85 2.12 -4.46
C VAL A 19 9.67 3.64 -4.24
N ILE A 20 9.71 4.44 -5.30
CA ILE A 20 9.56 5.90 -5.21
C ILE A 20 8.16 6.26 -4.72
N ALA A 21 7.12 5.71 -5.35
CA ALA A 21 5.74 6.12 -5.11
C ALA A 21 5.18 5.65 -3.77
N LEU A 22 5.35 4.36 -3.47
CA LEU A 22 4.76 3.73 -2.30
C LEU A 22 5.77 3.63 -1.16
N GLY A 23 7.00 3.17 -1.42
CA GLY A 23 8.03 3.09 -0.41
C GLY A 23 8.35 4.45 0.20
N ILE A 24 8.79 5.39 -0.63
CA ILE A 24 9.20 6.73 -0.19
C ILE A 24 8.00 7.66 -0.05
N GLY A 25 7.22 7.87 -1.10
CA GLY A 25 6.14 8.85 -1.12
C GLY A 25 5.01 8.58 -0.10
N ARG A 26 4.74 7.32 0.20
CA ARG A 26 3.63 6.92 1.08
C ARG A 26 4.10 6.34 2.41
N PHE A 27 4.94 5.31 2.38
CA PHE A 27 5.25 4.47 3.54
C PHE A 27 6.47 4.93 4.36
N LEU A 28 7.32 5.85 3.86
CA LEU A 28 8.37 6.48 4.64
C LEU A 28 7.82 7.23 5.86
N PHE A 29 6.62 7.83 5.74
CA PHE A 29 5.97 8.53 6.83
C PHE A 29 5.85 7.67 8.09
N THR A 30 5.57 6.38 7.92
CA THR A 30 5.33 5.48 9.06
C THR A 30 6.58 5.30 9.94
N PRO A 31 7.77 4.93 9.43
CA PRO A 31 8.96 4.82 10.27
C PRO A 31 9.53 6.19 10.69
N ALA A 32 9.28 7.28 9.94
CA ALA A 32 9.71 8.63 10.31
C ALA A 32 8.77 9.31 11.33
N LEU A 33 7.54 8.81 11.50
CA LEU A 33 6.54 9.44 12.37
C LEU A 33 6.98 9.55 13.83
N PRO A 34 7.63 8.54 14.46
CA PRO A 34 8.11 8.68 15.83
C PRO A 34 9.06 9.85 16.03
N ASP A 35 9.98 10.06 15.07
CA ASP A 35 10.98 11.15 15.16
C ASP A 35 10.33 12.51 14.85
N MET A 36 9.37 12.55 13.93
CA MET A 36 8.55 13.75 13.72
C MET A 36 7.79 14.14 15.01
N ILE A 37 7.27 13.17 15.77
CA ILE A 37 6.61 13.41 17.06
C ILE A 37 7.62 13.91 18.12
N ALA A 38 8.80 13.30 18.18
CA ALA A 38 9.83 13.65 19.16
C ALA A 38 10.44 15.04 18.92
N GLU A 39 10.59 15.43 17.66
CA GLU A 39 11.31 16.67 17.27
C GLU A 39 10.39 17.87 17.01
N THR A 40 9.05 17.68 16.99
CA THR A 40 8.10 18.74 16.61
C THR A 40 6.86 18.76 17.52
N MET A 41 5.91 19.64 17.22
CA MET A 41 4.59 19.69 17.90
C MET A 41 3.60 18.65 17.37
N LEU A 42 4.04 17.71 16.53
CA LEU A 42 3.18 16.64 16.02
C LEU A 42 2.86 15.65 17.16
N THR A 43 1.65 15.14 17.17
CA THR A 43 1.22 14.07 18.09
C THR A 43 0.88 12.80 17.30
N ALA A 44 0.78 11.66 17.97
CA ALA A 44 0.32 10.44 17.32
C ALA A 44 -1.09 10.59 16.70
N VAL A 45 -1.96 11.38 17.34
CA VAL A 45 -3.30 11.70 16.85
C VAL A 45 -3.23 12.51 15.54
N SER A 46 -2.51 13.63 15.55
CA SER A 46 -2.34 14.47 14.35
C SER A 46 -1.56 13.76 13.25
N GLY A 47 -0.62 12.88 13.60
CA GLY A 47 0.06 11.95 12.68
C GLY A 47 -0.92 11.02 11.96
N GLY A 48 -1.91 10.49 12.68
CA GLY A 48 -3.00 9.71 12.10
C GLY A 48 -3.84 10.49 11.10
N TYR A 49 -4.13 11.77 11.37
CA TYR A 49 -4.81 12.63 10.40
C TYR A 49 -3.95 12.89 9.15
N LEU A 50 -2.64 13.08 9.28
CA LEU A 50 -1.73 13.19 8.12
C LEU A 50 -1.71 11.90 7.27
N ALA A 51 -1.79 10.74 7.92
CA ALA A 51 -1.94 9.47 7.21
C ALA A 51 -3.29 9.39 6.46
N ALA A 52 -4.39 9.73 7.13
CA ALA A 52 -5.72 9.74 6.51
C ALA A 52 -5.81 10.72 5.31
N ILE A 53 -5.18 11.88 5.40
CA ILE A 53 -5.08 12.87 4.31
C ILE A 53 -4.33 12.26 3.11
N ASN A 54 -3.25 11.51 3.33
CA ASN A 54 -2.54 10.83 2.26
C ASN A 54 -3.43 9.77 1.57
N TYR A 55 -4.24 9.03 2.34
CA TYR A 55 -5.17 8.05 1.78
C TYR A 55 -6.33 8.72 1.03
N GLY A 56 -6.79 9.88 1.49
CA GLY A 56 -7.71 10.73 0.73
C GLY A 56 -7.12 11.18 -0.61
N GLY A 57 -5.85 11.60 -0.60
CA GLY A 57 -5.10 11.89 -1.82
C GLY A 57 -4.98 10.67 -2.73
N TYR A 58 -4.68 9.49 -2.17
CA TYR A 58 -4.60 8.25 -2.93
C TYR A 58 -5.93 7.88 -3.62
N LEU A 59 -7.04 8.03 -2.91
CA LEU A 59 -8.37 7.83 -3.48
C LEU A 59 -8.64 8.80 -4.63
N ALA A 60 -8.39 10.10 -4.44
CA ALA A 60 -8.53 11.11 -5.48
C ALA A 60 -7.62 10.81 -6.69
N GLY A 61 -6.38 10.44 -6.44
CA GLY A 61 -5.40 10.07 -7.46
C GLY A 61 -5.80 8.81 -8.26
N ALA A 62 -6.40 7.81 -7.60
CA ALA A 62 -6.90 6.62 -8.27
C ALA A 62 -8.08 6.95 -9.22
N MET A 63 -8.98 7.82 -8.80
CA MET A 63 -10.08 8.32 -9.64
C MET A 63 -9.53 9.12 -10.84
N LEU A 64 -8.56 9.99 -10.61
CA LEU A 64 -7.90 10.74 -11.68
C LEU A 64 -7.18 9.81 -12.66
N ALA A 65 -6.46 8.80 -12.15
CA ALA A 65 -5.74 7.84 -12.99
C ALA A 65 -6.66 7.06 -13.94
N MET A 66 -7.87 6.71 -13.48
CA MET A 66 -8.88 6.06 -14.33
C MET A 66 -9.41 6.97 -15.44
N ALA A 67 -9.42 8.28 -15.23
CA ALA A 67 -9.85 9.26 -16.22
C ALA A 67 -8.74 9.64 -17.23
N VAL A 68 -7.48 9.24 -16.98
CA VAL A 68 -6.36 9.56 -17.88
C VAL A 68 -6.45 8.73 -19.17
N PRO A 69 -6.52 9.37 -20.36
CA PRO A 69 -6.51 8.65 -21.62
C PRO A 69 -5.19 7.87 -21.81
N ALA A 70 -5.25 6.70 -22.46
CA ALA A 70 -4.09 5.81 -22.63
C ALA A 70 -2.87 6.52 -23.26
N HIS A 71 -3.08 7.41 -24.23
CA HIS A 71 -1.99 8.17 -24.87
C HIS A 71 -1.30 9.17 -23.92
N ARG A 72 -1.95 9.58 -22.83
CA ARG A 72 -1.40 10.47 -21.79
C ARG A 72 -0.90 9.74 -20.55
N ALA A 73 -1.11 8.43 -20.44
CA ALA A 73 -0.74 7.64 -19.25
C ALA A 73 0.74 7.79 -18.88
N ARG A 74 1.64 7.80 -19.88
CA ARG A 74 3.08 8.00 -19.64
C ARG A 74 3.41 9.41 -19.13
N THR A 75 2.77 10.42 -19.65
CA THR A 75 2.95 11.81 -19.19
C THR A 75 2.45 11.97 -17.76
N ALA A 76 1.24 11.46 -17.45
CA ALA A 76 0.69 11.47 -16.10
C ALA A 76 1.58 10.72 -15.10
N PHE A 77 2.13 9.57 -15.50
CA PHE A 77 3.08 8.80 -14.72
C PHE A 77 4.35 9.60 -14.37
N TRP A 78 4.97 10.28 -15.34
CA TRP A 78 6.17 11.09 -15.10
C TRP A 78 5.89 12.33 -14.25
N LEU A 79 4.77 13.02 -14.49
CA LEU A 79 4.35 14.14 -13.64
C LEU A 79 4.13 13.70 -12.19
N ALA A 80 3.46 12.56 -12.00
CA ALA A 80 3.24 12.01 -10.67
C ALA A 80 4.56 11.60 -9.99
N LEU A 81 5.55 11.07 -10.71
CA LEU A 81 6.88 10.79 -10.16
C LEU A 81 7.55 12.06 -9.63
N TRP A 82 7.53 13.15 -10.40
CA TRP A 82 8.08 14.42 -9.95
C TRP A 82 7.33 14.98 -8.73
N VAL A 83 5.99 14.90 -8.72
CA VAL A 83 5.19 15.30 -7.55
C VAL A 83 5.56 14.46 -6.32
N SER A 84 5.75 13.15 -6.48
CA SER A 84 6.17 12.26 -5.38
C SER A 84 7.54 12.64 -4.81
N VAL A 85 8.52 12.91 -5.67
CA VAL A 85 9.86 13.32 -5.27
C VAL A 85 9.84 14.69 -4.56
N VAL A 86 9.21 15.69 -5.18
CA VAL A 86 9.14 17.05 -4.64
C VAL A 86 8.40 17.07 -3.31
N SER A 87 7.25 16.40 -3.22
CA SER A 87 6.50 16.34 -1.96
C SER A 87 7.31 15.66 -0.84
N SER A 88 8.11 14.62 -1.16
CA SER A 88 8.98 13.97 -0.18
C SER A 88 10.07 14.91 0.34
N ILE A 89 10.70 15.68 -0.54
CA ILE A 89 11.69 16.69 -0.15
C ILE A 89 11.04 17.79 0.71
N LEU A 90 9.86 18.29 0.32
CA LEU A 90 9.13 19.31 1.05
C LEU A 90 8.64 18.84 2.43
N MET A 91 8.43 17.54 2.64
CA MET A 91 8.16 16.99 3.98
C MET A 91 9.32 17.27 4.95
N GLY A 92 10.57 17.13 4.50
CA GLY A 92 11.75 17.40 5.32
C GLY A 92 12.02 18.89 5.54
N LEU A 93 11.54 19.76 4.64
CA LEU A 93 11.69 21.22 4.75
C LEU A 93 10.55 21.89 5.53
N SER A 94 9.52 21.15 5.91
CA SER A 94 8.34 21.65 6.61
C SER A 94 8.40 21.26 8.09
N THR A 95 7.89 22.15 8.96
CA THR A 95 7.87 21.96 10.42
C THR A 95 6.46 22.05 11.02
N THR A 96 5.45 22.31 10.20
CA THR A 96 4.08 22.56 10.66
C THR A 96 3.06 21.67 9.94
N PHE A 97 1.90 21.48 10.57
CA PHE A 97 0.88 20.53 10.10
C PHE A 97 0.35 20.83 8.69
N THR A 98 0.07 22.11 8.36
CA THR A 98 -0.57 22.45 7.09
C THR A 98 0.29 22.13 5.85
N PRO A 99 1.57 22.54 5.76
CA PRO A 99 2.45 22.10 4.68
C PRO A 99 2.59 20.56 4.60
N TRP A 100 2.70 19.87 5.73
CA TRP A 100 2.73 18.42 5.74
C TRP A 100 1.44 17.81 5.18
N ALA A 101 0.28 18.34 5.56
CA ALA A 101 -1.01 17.87 5.06
C ALA A 101 -1.14 18.01 3.54
N ILE A 102 -0.71 19.16 2.99
CA ILE A 102 -0.70 19.40 1.55
C ILE A 102 0.25 18.41 0.84
N ASN A 103 1.48 18.26 1.34
CA ASN A 103 2.46 17.35 0.77
C ASN A 103 2.01 15.87 0.88
N ARG A 104 1.38 15.49 2.00
CA ARG A 104 0.82 14.13 2.17
C ARG A 104 -0.32 13.87 1.20
N PHE A 105 -1.21 14.84 0.97
CA PHE A 105 -2.28 14.71 -0.03
C PHE A 105 -1.71 14.55 -1.44
N LEU A 106 -0.77 15.42 -1.84
CA LEU A 106 -0.13 15.38 -3.16
C LEU A 106 0.65 14.08 -3.38
N ALA A 107 1.41 13.62 -2.37
CA ALA A 107 2.09 12.32 -2.41
C ALA A 107 1.11 11.16 -2.56
N GLY A 108 -0.07 11.23 -1.92
CA GLY A 108 -1.16 10.28 -2.09
C GLY A 108 -1.66 10.24 -3.53
N VAL A 109 -2.03 11.39 -4.09
CA VAL A 109 -2.45 11.52 -5.50
C VAL A 109 -1.40 10.93 -6.45
N ALA A 110 -0.15 11.33 -6.26
CA ALA A 110 0.96 10.89 -7.09
C ALA A 110 1.15 9.37 -7.03
N SER A 111 1.15 8.80 -5.81
CA SER A 111 1.37 7.36 -5.63
C SER A 111 0.27 6.51 -6.27
N ALA A 112 -0.98 6.97 -6.25
CA ALA A 112 -2.08 6.29 -6.94
C ALA A 112 -1.93 6.34 -8.47
N ILE A 113 -1.60 7.49 -9.04
CA ILE A 113 -1.37 7.64 -10.48
C ILE A 113 -0.21 6.75 -10.92
N ILE A 114 0.90 6.71 -10.16
CA ILE A 114 2.04 5.84 -10.46
C ILE A 114 1.63 4.36 -10.38
N MET A 115 0.90 3.97 -9.33
CA MET A 115 0.44 2.60 -9.15
C MET A 115 -0.45 2.15 -10.31
N VAL A 116 -1.44 2.95 -10.71
CA VAL A 116 -2.41 2.57 -11.75
C VAL A 116 -1.78 2.67 -13.14
N ASN A 117 -1.28 3.86 -13.52
CA ASN A 117 -0.76 4.07 -14.87
C ASN A 117 0.60 3.39 -15.06
N GLY A 118 1.48 3.41 -14.03
CA GLY A 118 2.76 2.71 -14.09
C GLY A 118 2.61 1.20 -14.23
N SER A 119 1.71 0.58 -13.46
CA SER A 119 1.41 -0.86 -13.62
C SER A 119 0.81 -1.16 -15.00
N ALA A 120 -0.07 -0.31 -15.53
CA ALA A 120 -0.60 -0.47 -16.88
C ALA A 120 0.50 -0.39 -17.95
N LEU A 121 1.43 0.58 -17.85
CA LEU A 121 2.57 0.74 -18.74
C LEU A 121 3.50 -0.47 -18.70
N VAL A 122 3.87 -0.91 -17.49
CA VAL A 122 4.80 -2.02 -17.27
C VAL A 122 4.20 -3.35 -17.73
N LEU A 123 3.00 -3.71 -17.23
CA LEU A 123 2.37 -4.99 -17.53
C LEU A 123 1.82 -5.04 -18.96
N GLY A 124 1.39 -3.90 -19.51
CA GLY A 124 0.93 -3.78 -20.89
C GLY A 124 2.04 -4.02 -21.93
N ALA A 125 3.29 -3.76 -21.56
CA ALA A 125 4.46 -4.02 -22.42
C ALA A 125 4.92 -5.48 -22.40
N MET A 126 4.33 -6.34 -21.54
CA MET A 126 4.77 -7.72 -21.35
C MET A 126 3.91 -8.70 -22.14
N PRO A 127 4.52 -9.73 -22.77
CA PRO A 127 3.80 -10.86 -23.33
C PRO A 127 2.98 -11.59 -22.26
N ASN A 128 1.85 -12.17 -22.65
CA ASN A 128 0.93 -12.82 -21.70
C ASN A 128 1.60 -13.91 -20.83
N HIS A 129 2.49 -14.72 -21.42
CA HIS A 129 3.18 -15.81 -20.73
C HIS A 129 4.20 -15.33 -19.66
N LEU A 130 4.73 -14.10 -19.79
CA LEU A 130 5.67 -13.52 -18.82
C LEU A 130 4.99 -12.62 -17.79
N ARG A 131 3.76 -12.17 -18.05
CA ARG A 131 3.06 -11.12 -17.29
C ARG A 131 2.89 -11.49 -15.81
N ALA A 132 2.55 -12.74 -15.51
CA ALA A 132 2.39 -13.18 -14.11
C ALA A 132 3.73 -13.19 -13.37
N ARG A 133 4.78 -13.76 -13.97
CA ARG A 133 6.13 -13.84 -13.36
C ARG A 133 6.75 -12.46 -13.17
N LEU A 134 6.76 -11.64 -14.21
CA LEU A 134 7.37 -10.32 -14.17
C LEU A 134 6.52 -9.29 -13.41
N GLY A 135 5.20 -9.48 -13.36
CA GLY A 135 4.29 -8.70 -12.52
C GLY A 135 4.62 -8.86 -11.02
N ASN A 136 4.97 -10.07 -10.58
CA ASN A 136 5.43 -10.28 -9.19
C ASN A 136 6.69 -9.48 -8.88
N ILE A 137 7.64 -9.38 -9.84
CA ILE A 137 8.85 -8.54 -9.70
C ILE A 137 8.48 -7.06 -9.60
N HIS A 138 7.57 -6.58 -10.45
CA HIS A 138 7.07 -5.21 -10.40
C HIS A 138 6.48 -4.87 -9.02
N TYR A 139 5.55 -5.69 -8.52
CA TYR A 139 4.88 -5.43 -7.25
C TYR A 139 5.76 -5.68 -6.02
N ALA A 140 6.83 -6.49 -6.11
CA ALA A 140 7.84 -6.62 -5.06
C ALA A 140 8.52 -5.28 -4.73
N GLY A 141 8.49 -4.31 -5.66
CA GLY A 141 8.94 -2.93 -5.44
C GLY A 141 8.28 -2.25 -4.25
N ILE A 142 7.04 -2.62 -3.88
CA ILE A 142 6.36 -2.08 -2.70
C ILE A 142 7.10 -2.49 -1.42
N GLY A 143 7.34 -3.79 -1.24
CA GLY A 143 8.05 -4.33 -0.08
C GLY A 143 9.51 -3.86 -0.02
N LEU A 144 10.20 -3.83 -1.17
CA LEU A 144 11.55 -3.28 -1.27
C LEU A 144 11.59 -1.80 -0.84
N GLY A 145 10.61 -1.00 -1.26
CA GLY A 145 10.51 0.42 -0.91
C GLY A 145 10.29 0.63 0.59
N ILE A 146 9.44 -0.19 1.21
CA ILE A 146 9.23 -0.20 2.68
C ILE A 146 10.53 -0.57 3.39
N SER A 147 11.24 -1.59 2.93
CA SER A 147 12.52 -2.02 3.52
C SER A 147 13.60 -0.95 3.37
N ILE A 148 13.71 -0.30 2.21
CA ILE A 148 14.65 0.79 1.96
C ILE A 148 14.32 1.98 2.88
N ALA A 149 13.05 2.35 3.04
CA ALA A 149 12.64 3.40 3.96
C ALA A 149 13.06 3.08 5.41
N ALA A 150 12.80 1.84 5.87
CA ALA A 150 13.23 1.40 7.20
C ALA A 150 14.76 1.50 7.39
N LEU A 151 15.53 1.01 6.43
CA LEU A 151 16.99 1.05 6.46
C LEU A 151 17.53 2.48 6.45
N THR A 152 16.94 3.37 5.63
CA THR A 152 17.35 4.78 5.58
C THR A 152 17.07 5.48 6.89
N VAL A 153 15.89 5.30 7.48
CA VAL A 153 15.54 5.88 8.78
C VAL A 153 16.51 5.40 9.86
N ALA A 154 16.72 4.08 9.98
CA ALA A 154 17.64 3.53 10.97
C ALA A 154 19.10 3.99 10.77
N PHE A 155 19.54 4.16 9.53
CA PHE A 155 20.87 4.70 9.24
C PHE A 155 21.01 6.15 9.69
N ILE A 156 20.01 6.98 9.42
CA ILE A 156 19.99 8.39 9.84
C ILE A 156 19.90 8.51 11.37
N GLU A 157 19.06 7.70 12.05
CA GLU A 157 18.99 7.66 13.52
C GLU A 157 20.36 7.34 14.15
N ARG A 158 21.10 6.36 13.58
CA ARG A 158 22.46 6.02 14.06
C ARG A 158 23.46 7.18 13.90
N LEU A 159 23.25 8.06 12.95
CA LEU A 159 24.06 9.26 12.73
C LEU A 159 23.53 10.47 13.53
N HIS A 160 22.56 10.25 14.44
CA HIS A 160 21.88 11.31 15.18
C HIS A 160 21.26 12.38 14.29
N GLY A 161 20.83 11.98 13.07
CA GLY A 161 20.15 12.87 12.14
C GLY A 161 18.67 13.04 12.48
N SER A 162 18.08 14.13 12.03
CA SER A 162 16.69 14.50 12.26
C SER A 162 15.71 13.84 11.28
N TYR A 163 14.38 13.88 11.60
CA TYR A 163 13.33 13.51 10.65
C TYR A 163 13.47 14.23 9.29
N ALA A 164 13.90 15.51 9.31
CA ALA A 164 14.15 16.28 8.10
C ALA A 164 15.20 15.60 7.21
N THR A 165 16.31 15.16 7.80
CA THR A 165 17.37 14.41 7.10
C THR A 165 16.85 13.10 6.52
N MET A 166 15.96 12.37 7.21
CA MET A 166 15.33 11.14 6.70
C MET A 166 14.55 11.40 5.41
N TRP A 167 13.72 12.45 5.41
CA TRP A 167 12.94 12.83 4.24
C TRP A 167 13.82 13.31 3.08
N LEU A 168 14.83 14.14 3.35
CA LEU A 168 15.76 14.64 2.34
C LEU A 168 16.60 13.52 1.74
N ALA A 169 17.11 12.59 2.54
CA ALA A 169 17.87 11.42 2.07
C ALA A 169 17.02 10.52 1.18
N CYS A 170 15.77 10.20 1.57
CA CYS A 170 14.86 9.42 0.75
C CYS A 170 14.43 10.18 -0.52
N GLY A 171 14.23 11.49 -0.45
CA GLY A 171 13.97 12.34 -1.61
C GLY A 171 15.13 12.35 -2.60
N ALA A 172 16.37 12.46 -2.11
CA ALA A 172 17.58 12.34 -2.93
C ALA A 172 17.71 10.95 -3.57
N LEU A 173 17.45 9.86 -2.80
CA LEU A 173 17.42 8.51 -3.35
C LEU A 173 16.37 8.38 -4.46
N ALA A 174 15.18 8.93 -4.27
CA ALA A 174 14.14 8.93 -5.30
C ALA A 174 14.60 9.64 -6.57
N LEU A 175 15.30 10.78 -6.47
CA LEU A 175 15.92 11.49 -7.61
C LEU A 175 16.94 10.62 -8.35
N ILE A 176 17.80 9.92 -7.60
CA ILE A 176 18.84 9.04 -8.17
C ILE A 176 18.20 7.87 -8.93
N LEU A 177 17.05 7.38 -8.50
CA LEU A 177 16.33 6.27 -9.14
C LEU A 177 15.58 6.69 -10.42
N LEU A 178 15.20 7.97 -10.59
CA LEU A 178 14.40 8.43 -11.75
C LEU A 178 15.00 8.04 -13.12
N PRO A 179 16.31 8.15 -13.39
CA PRO A 179 16.87 7.77 -14.69
C PRO A 179 16.61 6.32 -15.08
N LEU A 180 16.52 5.39 -14.09
CA LEU A 180 16.26 3.97 -14.34
C LEU A 180 14.86 3.73 -14.94
N LEU A 181 13.91 4.64 -14.68
CA LEU A 181 12.52 4.53 -15.11
C LEU A 181 12.31 4.92 -16.58
N ARG A 182 13.33 5.46 -17.27
CA ARG A 182 13.26 5.79 -18.71
C ARG A 182 12.99 4.56 -19.58
N ARG A 183 13.24 3.37 -19.07
CA ARG A 183 12.97 2.07 -19.74
C ARG A 183 11.47 1.72 -19.78
N ILE A 184 10.61 2.39 -19.00
CA ILE A 184 9.17 2.14 -19.03
C ILE A 184 8.59 2.71 -20.34
N PRO A 185 8.05 1.85 -21.23
CA PRO A 185 7.56 2.27 -22.55
C PRO A 185 6.23 3.01 -22.45
N ALA A 186 5.82 3.62 -23.57
CA ALA A 186 4.44 4.07 -23.74
C ALA A 186 3.51 2.87 -23.99
N LEU A 187 2.22 2.98 -23.65
CA LEU A 187 1.25 1.96 -23.99
C LEU A 187 1.06 1.90 -25.52
N PRO A 188 1.06 0.71 -26.12
CA PRO A 188 0.55 0.54 -27.46
C PRO A 188 -0.93 0.96 -27.49
N HIS A 189 -1.39 1.49 -28.64
CA HIS A 189 -2.80 1.82 -28.81
C HIS A 189 -3.64 0.55 -28.66
N ALA A 190 -4.33 0.42 -27.54
CA ALA A 190 -5.20 -0.73 -27.30
C ALA A 190 -6.43 -0.65 -28.23
N LYS A 191 -6.63 -1.66 -29.08
CA LYS A 191 -7.90 -1.88 -29.74
C LYS A 191 -8.94 -2.26 -28.67
N HIS A 192 -9.97 -1.48 -28.55
CA HIS A 192 -11.09 -1.75 -27.64
C HIS A 192 -11.89 -2.94 -28.22
N ASN A 193 -11.65 -4.14 -27.72
CA ASN A 193 -12.49 -5.27 -28.04
C ASN A 193 -13.78 -5.16 -27.22
N GLN A 194 -14.88 -4.86 -27.89
CA GLN A 194 -16.23 -4.99 -27.34
C GLN A 194 -16.53 -6.49 -27.21
N HIS A 195 -16.59 -7.00 -26.00
CA HIS A 195 -17.00 -8.38 -25.71
C HIS A 195 -18.45 -8.40 -25.24
N GLU A 196 -19.16 -9.46 -25.60
CA GLU A 196 -20.58 -9.70 -25.29
C GLU A 196 -20.89 -9.62 -23.77
N ARG A 197 -22.12 -9.19 -23.46
CA ARG A 197 -22.57 -8.84 -22.10
C ARG A 197 -22.91 -10.09 -21.27
N ALA A 198 -22.00 -10.61 -20.46
CA ALA A 198 -22.36 -11.56 -19.40
C ALA A 198 -22.97 -10.80 -18.19
N PRO A 199 -23.89 -11.39 -17.44
CA PRO A 199 -24.53 -10.74 -16.31
C PRO A 199 -23.55 -10.48 -15.17
N VAL A 200 -23.58 -9.27 -14.59
CA VAL A 200 -22.85 -8.91 -13.38
C VAL A 200 -23.54 -9.52 -12.18
N ASN A 201 -22.84 -10.31 -11.38
CA ASN A 201 -23.36 -10.78 -10.10
C ASN A 201 -23.28 -9.65 -9.05
N ARG A 202 -24.30 -8.79 -9.05
CA ARG A 202 -24.36 -7.58 -8.21
C ARG A 202 -24.30 -7.90 -6.71
N SER A 203 -24.95 -8.97 -6.27
CA SER A 203 -24.95 -9.38 -4.85
C SER A 203 -23.56 -9.82 -4.41
N ALA A 204 -22.91 -10.70 -5.17
CA ALA A 204 -21.55 -11.16 -4.87
C ALA A 204 -20.53 -9.99 -4.90
N LEU A 205 -20.66 -9.08 -5.87
CA LEU A 205 -19.83 -7.89 -5.96
C LEU A 205 -20.05 -6.97 -4.74
N GLY A 206 -21.28 -6.82 -4.26
CA GLY A 206 -21.60 -6.05 -3.05
C GLY A 206 -20.93 -6.62 -1.79
N PHE A 207 -20.96 -7.94 -1.60
CA PHE A 207 -20.24 -8.60 -0.51
C PHE A 207 -18.72 -8.40 -0.61
N LEU A 208 -18.15 -8.52 -1.82
CA LEU A 208 -16.72 -8.28 -2.04
C LEU A 208 -16.33 -6.82 -1.75
N ILE A 209 -17.14 -5.85 -2.18
CA ILE A 209 -16.91 -4.42 -1.91
C ILE A 209 -16.93 -4.16 -0.41
N ALA A 210 -17.93 -4.65 0.32
CA ALA A 210 -18.03 -4.49 1.77
C ALA A 210 -16.83 -5.14 2.49
N SER A 211 -16.46 -6.37 2.10
CA SER A 211 -15.28 -7.06 2.60
C SER A 211 -14.01 -6.24 2.39
N TYR A 212 -13.82 -5.74 1.18
CA TYR A 212 -12.60 -4.99 0.82
C TYR A 212 -12.55 -3.61 1.49
N THR A 213 -13.68 -2.97 1.76
CA THR A 213 -13.76 -1.75 2.58
C THR A 213 -13.26 -2.00 4.00
N LEU A 214 -13.75 -3.08 4.64
CA LEU A 214 -13.31 -3.48 5.98
C LEU A 214 -11.83 -3.88 5.99
N ALA A 215 -11.35 -4.52 4.92
CA ALA A 215 -9.92 -4.85 4.77
C ALA A 215 -9.05 -3.58 4.70
N GLY A 216 -9.52 -2.55 3.98
CA GLY A 216 -8.84 -1.24 3.94
C GLY A 216 -8.75 -0.58 5.30
N PHE A 217 -9.84 -0.61 6.07
CA PHE A 217 -9.87 -0.11 7.44
C PHE A 217 -8.93 -0.88 8.37
N GLY A 218 -8.96 -2.21 8.31
CA GLY A 218 -8.26 -3.07 9.26
C GLY A 218 -6.74 -2.98 9.14
N TYR A 219 -6.18 -3.20 7.93
CA TYR A 219 -4.73 -3.26 7.81
C TYR A 219 -4.03 -1.91 8.04
N ILE A 220 -4.72 -0.82 7.68
CA ILE A 220 -4.10 0.50 7.67
C ILE A 220 -3.83 1.04 9.08
N THR A 221 -4.62 0.62 10.06
CA THR A 221 -4.44 0.94 11.47
C THR A 221 -3.05 0.51 11.95
N SER A 222 -2.69 -0.74 11.71
CA SER A 222 -1.36 -1.26 12.06
C SER A 222 -0.26 -0.57 11.26
N THR A 223 -0.37 -0.52 9.92
CA THR A 223 0.67 0.07 9.07
C THR A 223 0.87 1.58 9.27
N THR A 224 -0.05 2.27 9.91
CA THR A 224 0.12 3.69 10.26
C THR A 224 0.90 3.87 11.56
N TYR A 225 0.62 3.06 12.57
CA TYR A 225 1.10 3.31 13.93
C TYR A 225 2.15 2.32 14.44
N LEU A 226 2.45 1.24 13.70
CA LEU A 226 3.28 0.15 14.20
C LEU A 226 4.65 0.59 14.74
N PRO A 227 5.44 1.49 14.09
CA PRO A 227 6.67 2.02 14.66
C PRO A 227 6.46 2.92 15.89
N VAL A 228 5.36 3.68 15.94
CA VAL A 228 5.00 4.49 17.13
C VAL A 228 4.67 3.58 18.30
N ILE A 229 3.92 2.50 18.07
CA ILE A 229 3.61 1.48 19.07
C ILE A 229 4.90 0.82 19.55
N ALA A 230 5.83 0.53 18.64
CA ALA A 230 7.11 -0.08 18.98
C ALA A 230 7.95 0.81 19.93
N LYS A 231 8.09 2.10 19.63
CA LYS A 231 8.77 3.06 20.53
C LYS A 231 8.03 3.24 21.87
N ALA A 232 6.70 3.21 21.86
CA ALA A 232 5.90 3.33 23.07
C ALA A 232 5.98 2.08 23.98
N GLN A 233 6.00 0.87 23.41
CA GLN A 233 6.10 -0.39 24.18
C GLN A 233 7.52 -0.70 24.64
N LEU A 234 8.54 -0.23 23.91
CA LEU A 234 9.95 -0.54 24.15
C LEU A 234 10.80 0.74 24.16
N PRO A 235 10.59 1.66 25.15
CA PRO A 235 11.28 2.96 25.18
C PRO A 235 12.81 2.85 25.35
N GLY A 236 13.32 1.70 25.80
CA GLY A 236 14.76 1.45 25.91
C GLY A 236 15.39 0.73 24.71
N LEU A 237 14.61 0.45 23.66
CA LEU A 237 15.09 -0.22 22.45
C LEU A 237 14.83 0.66 21.22
N ASP A 238 15.75 1.58 20.92
CA ASP A 238 15.63 2.53 19.81
C ASP A 238 15.40 1.86 18.45
N SER A 239 15.98 0.67 18.26
CA SER A 239 15.84 -0.11 17.03
C SER A 239 14.51 -0.87 16.88
N ALA A 240 13.60 -0.84 17.86
CA ALA A 240 12.33 -1.58 17.80
C ALA A 240 11.47 -1.17 16.61
N ALA A 241 11.35 0.14 16.34
CA ALA A 241 10.62 0.68 15.19
C ALA A 241 11.21 0.20 13.86
N PHE A 242 12.54 0.19 13.75
CA PHE A 242 13.27 -0.31 12.58
C PHE A 242 12.97 -1.79 12.32
N TYR A 243 13.19 -2.68 13.30
CA TYR A 243 12.97 -4.11 13.11
C TYR A 243 11.54 -4.41 12.72
N THR A 244 10.60 -3.73 13.33
CA THR A 244 9.16 -3.91 13.08
C THR A 244 8.81 -3.50 11.65
N TRP A 245 9.28 -2.34 11.19
CA TRP A 245 8.96 -1.85 9.85
C TRP A 245 9.72 -2.59 8.75
N LEU A 246 10.95 -3.01 9.02
CA LEU A 246 11.73 -3.87 8.13
C LEU A 246 11.03 -5.24 7.93
N ALA A 247 10.46 -5.81 9.00
CA ALA A 247 9.69 -7.05 8.91
C ALA A 247 8.49 -6.91 7.97
N VAL A 248 7.76 -5.77 8.01
CA VAL A 248 6.67 -5.48 7.06
C VAL A 248 7.20 -5.47 5.62
N GLY A 249 8.29 -4.76 5.37
CA GLY A 249 8.86 -4.64 4.02
C GLY A 249 9.34 -5.96 3.45
N LEU A 250 10.15 -6.70 4.21
CA LEU A 250 10.70 -7.99 3.79
C LEU A 250 9.61 -9.04 3.53
N ALA A 251 8.59 -9.10 4.39
CA ALA A 251 7.46 -10.03 4.21
C ALA A 251 6.57 -9.66 3.00
N ALA A 252 6.48 -8.39 2.65
CA ALA A 252 5.70 -7.93 1.50
C ALA A 252 6.33 -8.29 0.15
N VAL A 253 7.65 -8.46 0.08
CA VAL A 253 8.35 -8.81 -1.18
C VAL A 253 7.81 -10.09 -1.81
N PRO A 254 7.76 -11.25 -1.14
CA PRO A 254 7.26 -12.49 -1.71
C PRO A 254 5.72 -12.64 -1.63
N ALA A 255 5.01 -11.74 -0.97
CA ALA A 255 3.59 -11.90 -0.62
C ALA A 255 2.71 -12.31 -1.81
N ASN A 256 2.75 -11.55 -2.91
CA ASN A 256 1.90 -11.83 -4.09
C ASN A 256 2.23 -13.19 -4.73
N LEU A 257 3.50 -13.59 -4.73
CA LEU A 257 3.91 -14.90 -5.26
C LEU A 257 3.38 -16.05 -4.39
N LEU A 258 3.53 -15.93 -3.07
CA LEU A 258 3.12 -16.98 -2.12
C LEU A 258 1.59 -17.15 -2.10
N TRP A 259 0.85 -16.05 -2.00
CA TRP A 259 -0.60 -16.08 -2.00
C TRP A 259 -1.19 -16.45 -3.35
N GLY A 260 -0.55 -16.07 -4.46
CA GLY A 260 -0.93 -16.50 -5.80
C GLY A 260 -0.78 -18.03 -5.98
N LYS A 261 0.32 -18.62 -5.45
CA LYS A 261 0.47 -20.08 -5.41
C LYS A 261 -0.58 -20.74 -4.54
N LEU A 262 -0.88 -20.20 -3.36
CA LEU A 262 -1.94 -20.74 -2.51
C LEU A 262 -3.30 -20.67 -3.23
N ALA A 263 -3.61 -19.54 -3.85
CA ALA A 263 -4.86 -19.36 -4.60
C ALA A 263 -5.05 -20.37 -5.72
N SER A 264 -3.98 -20.78 -6.40
CA SER A 264 -4.05 -21.83 -7.44
C SER A 264 -4.40 -23.21 -6.91
N HIS A 265 -4.25 -23.49 -5.60
CA HIS A 265 -4.60 -24.77 -4.98
C HIS A 265 -5.96 -24.73 -4.27
N VAL A 266 -6.28 -23.63 -3.57
CA VAL A 266 -7.49 -23.54 -2.74
C VAL A 266 -8.58 -22.62 -3.33
N GLY A 267 -8.30 -21.98 -4.45
CA GLY A 267 -9.14 -20.95 -5.06
C GLY A 267 -8.93 -19.57 -4.45
N GLU A 268 -9.16 -18.53 -5.26
CA GLU A 268 -8.85 -17.12 -4.93
C GLU A 268 -9.65 -16.63 -3.73
N ARG A 269 -10.93 -16.99 -3.64
CA ARG A 269 -11.78 -16.63 -2.50
C ARG A 269 -11.23 -17.17 -1.17
N ASN A 270 -10.88 -18.47 -1.13
CA ASN A 270 -10.41 -19.10 0.09
C ASN A 270 -9.03 -18.57 0.48
N ALA A 271 -8.16 -18.30 -0.50
CA ALA A 271 -6.88 -17.64 -0.27
C ALA A 271 -7.08 -16.21 0.27
N LEU A 272 -8.05 -15.45 -0.26
CA LEU A 272 -8.39 -14.12 0.24
C LEU A 272 -8.91 -14.15 1.68
N MET A 273 -9.82 -15.09 1.99
CA MET A 273 -10.31 -15.29 3.37
C MET A 273 -9.16 -15.64 4.33
N ALA A 274 -8.29 -16.56 3.95
CA ALA A 274 -7.13 -16.93 4.76
C ALA A 274 -6.18 -15.74 4.97
N ALA A 275 -5.91 -14.94 3.92
CA ALA A 275 -5.09 -13.75 4.01
C ALA A 275 -5.67 -12.72 4.99
N LEU A 276 -6.99 -12.51 4.98
CA LEU A 276 -7.68 -11.60 5.90
C LEU A 276 -7.60 -12.08 7.37
N VAL A 277 -7.76 -13.38 7.61
CA VAL A 277 -7.61 -13.97 8.97
C VAL A 277 -6.18 -13.84 9.47
N VAL A 278 -5.19 -14.18 8.64
CA VAL A 278 -3.76 -14.02 8.98
C VAL A 278 -3.44 -12.55 9.26
N GLN A 279 -3.99 -11.64 8.46
CA GLN A 279 -3.81 -10.20 8.66
C GLN A 279 -4.45 -9.71 9.96
N ALA A 280 -5.62 -10.24 10.36
CA ALA A 280 -6.28 -9.91 11.61
C ALA A 280 -5.43 -10.31 12.82
N VAL A 281 -4.83 -11.50 12.80
CA VAL A 281 -3.86 -11.95 13.82
C VAL A 281 -2.67 -11.00 13.86
N GLY A 282 -2.10 -10.65 12.70
CA GLY A 282 -0.97 -9.72 12.63
C GLY A 282 -1.30 -8.34 13.20
N VAL A 283 -2.44 -7.75 12.80
CA VAL A 283 -2.85 -6.42 13.28
C VAL A 283 -3.07 -6.40 14.80
N SER A 284 -3.67 -7.44 15.37
CA SER A 284 -3.96 -7.52 16.81
C SER A 284 -2.76 -7.92 17.67
N ALA A 285 -1.71 -8.53 17.10
CA ALA A 285 -0.59 -9.10 17.85
C ALA A 285 0.04 -8.14 18.89
N PRO A 286 0.29 -6.85 18.61
CA PRO A 286 0.88 -5.96 19.61
C PRO A 286 -0.03 -5.66 20.82
N ALA A 287 -1.34 -5.96 20.71
CA ALA A 287 -2.30 -5.71 21.80
C ALA A 287 -2.37 -6.86 22.81
N TRP A 288 -2.14 -8.11 22.39
CA TRP A 288 -2.22 -9.29 23.26
C TRP A 288 -0.86 -9.96 23.51
N LEU A 289 0.14 -9.63 22.69
CA LEU A 289 1.52 -10.08 22.87
C LEU A 289 2.44 -8.83 22.84
N PRO A 290 2.50 -8.06 23.93
CA PRO A 290 3.33 -6.85 23.98
C PRO A 290 4.82 -7.19 23.91
N GLY A 291 5.61 -6.21 23.45
CA GLY A 291 7.06 -6.35 23.29
C GLY A 291 7.48 -6.71 21.87
N LEU A 292 8.79 -6.91 21.67
CA LEU A 292 9.39 -7.06 20.35
C LEU A 292 8.81 -8.24 19.55
N THR A 293 8.50 -9.34 20.22
CA THR A 293 7.93 -10.55 19.57
C THR A 293 6.59 -10.25 18.89
N GLY A 294 5.65 -9.63 19.61
CA GLY A 294 4.33 -9.29 19.03
C GLY A 294 4.44 -8.24 17.92
N LEU A 295 5.36 -7.30 18.06
CA LEU A 295 5.64 -6.29 17.04
C LEU A 295 6.21 -6.91 15.75
N ILE A 296 7.15 -7.84 15.86
CA ILE A 296 7.73 -8.55 14.71
C ILE A 296 6.69 -9.46 14.05
N ILE A 297 5.91 -10.20 14.83
CA ILE A 297 4.80 -11.01 14.32
C ILE A 297 3.82 -10.12 13.54
N SER A 298 3.45 -8.98 14.10
CA SER A 298 2.60 -7.99 13.42
C SER A 298 3.22 -7.56 12.09
N GLY A 299 4.48 -7.15 12.09
CA GLY A 299 5.19 -6.73 10.89
C GLY A 299 5.21 -7.82 9.81
N LEU A 300 5.55 -9.05 10.18
CA LEU A 300 5.61 -10.18 9.25
C LEU A 300 4.24 -10.53 8.67
N LEU A 301 3.21 -10.70 9.52
CA LEU A 301 1.89 -11.14 9.07
C LEU A 301 1.15 -10.05 8.26
N VAL A 302 1.25 -8.79 8.69
CA VAL A 302 0.67 -7.66 7.93
C VAL A 302 1.41 -7.49 6.61
N GLY A 303 2.74 -7.50 6.61
CA GLY A 303 3.56 -7.40 5.41
C GLY A 303 3.27 -8.50 4.41
N ALA A 304 3.19 -9.76 4.89
CA ALA A 304 2.93 -10.91 4.03
C ALA A 304 1.52 -10.93 3.41
N THR A 305 0.59 -10.10 3.87
CA THR A 305 -0.83 -10.21 3.47
C THR A 305 -1.39 -8.99 2.77
N PHE A 306 -0.95 -7.76 3.08
CA PHE A 306 -1.66 -6.56 2.62
C PHE A 306 -1.67 -6.38 1.09
N THR A 307 -0.57 -6.68 0.40
CA THR A 307 -0.52 -6.61 -1.07
C THR A 307 -1.32 -7.75 -1.72
N ALA A 308 -1.31 -8.91 -1.10
CA ALA A 308 -2.04 -10.09 -1.58
C ALA A 308 -3.57 -9.91 -1.46
N VAL A 309 -4.05 -9.33 -0.35
CA VAL A 309 -5.47 -8.97 -0.19
C VAL A 309 -5.92 -8.04 -1.32
N VAL A 310 -5.11 -7.04 -1.68
CA VAL A 310 -5.40 -6.16 -2.82
C VAL A 310 -5.47 -6.95 -4.12
N ALA A 311 -4.45 -7.75 -4.43
CA ALA A 311 -4.36 -8.49 -5.69
C ALA A 311 -5.51 -9.49 -5.85
N LEU A 312 -5.80 -10.29 -4.80
CA LEU A 312 -6.87 -11.28 -4.81
C LEU A 312 -8.26 -10.63 -4.91
N SER A 313 -8.50 -9.52 -4.19
CA SER A 313 -9.77 -8.78 -4.27
C SER A 313 -10.01 -8.22 -5.67
N MET A 314 -8.98 -7.66 -6.31
CA MET A 314 -9.06 -7.13 -7.68
C MET A 314 -9.29 -8.27 -8.69
N TYR A 315 -8.67 -9.44 -8.49
CA TYR A 315 -8.93 -10.62 -9.32
C TYR A 315 -10.39 -11.07 -9.21
N CYS A 316 -10.88 -11.29 -7.98
CA CYS A 316 -12.28 -11.67 -7.73
C CYS A 316 -13.27 -10.65 -8.33
N GLY A 317 -12.99 -9.35 -8.19
CA GLY A 317 -13.82 -8.29 -8.75
C GLY A 317 -13.95 -8.36 -10.28
N ARG A 318 -12.86 -8.67 -10.99
CA ARG A 318 -12.87 -8.90 -12.44
C ARG A 318 -13.73 -10.09 -12.84
N GLN A 319 -13.65 -11.18 -12.09
CA GLN A 319 -14.42 -12.39 -12.37
C GLN A 319 -15.93 -12.20 -12.12
N LEU A 320 -16.29 -11.41 -11.09
CA LEU A 320 -17.69 -11.10 -10.79
C LEU A 320 -18.36 -10.15 -11.76
N ALA A 321 -17.57 -9.35 -12.47
CA ALA A 321 -18.05 -8.33 -13.42
C ALA A 321 -17.19 -8.27 -14.69
N PRO A 322 -17.07 -9.34 -15.49
CA PRO A 322 -16.12 -9.40 -16.60
C PRO A 322 -16.35 -8.32 -17.66
N HIS A 323 -17.60 -7.90 -17.90
CA HIS A 323 -17.93 -6.86 -18.88
C HIS A 323 -18.00 -5.44 -18.30
N ALA A 324 -18.02 -5.32 -16.97
CA ALA A 324 -17.99 -4.07 -16.23
C ALA A 324 -16.74 -3.99 -15.32
N ALA A 325 -15.66 -4.68 -15.69
CA ALA A 325 -14.48 -4.82 -14.86
C ALA A 325 -13.91 -3.47 -14.41
N SER A 326 -13.82 -2.49 -15.29
CA SER A 326 -13.33 -1.15 -14.92
C SER A 326 -14.19 -0.48 -13.86
N ALA A 327 -15.52 -0.56 -13.96
CA ALA A 327 -16.43 0.00 -12.98
C ALA A 327 -16.35 -0.75 -11.64
N ALA A 328 -16.29 -2.08 -11.67
CA ALA A 328 -16.16 -2.92 -10.47
C ALA A 328 -14.83 -2.64 -9.73
N LEU A 329 -13.71 -2.59 -10.47
CA LEU A 329 -12.39 -2.28 -9.89
C LEU A 329 -12.32 -0.84 -9.36
N GLY A 330 -12.97 0.11 -10.05
CA GLY A 330 -13.12 1.49 -9.59
C GLY A 330 -13.87 1.56 -8.27
N ALA A 331 -15.03 0.87 -8.16
CA ALA A 331 -15.82 0.81 -6.95
C ALA A 331 -15.04 0.15 -5.79
N LEU A 332 -14.37 -0.98 -6.04
CA LEU A 332 -13.50 -1.63 -5.07
C LEU A 332 -12.40 -0.69 -4.57
N THR A 333 -11.70 -0.01 -5.48
CA THR A 333 -10.62 0.94 -5.12
C THR A 333 -11.16 2.11 -4.30
N ALA A 334 -12.31 2.66 -4.67
CA ALA A 334 -12.93 3.78 -3.96
C ALA A 334 -13.33 3.38 -2.53
N CYS A 335 -14.01 2.26 -2.38
CA CYS A 335 -14.49 1.78 -1.08
C CYS A 335 -13.32 1.34 -0.17
N TYR A 336 -12.29 0.72 -0.73
CA TYR A 336 -11.05 0.42 0.00
C TYR A 336 -10.37 1.70 0.49
N GLY A 337 -10.30 2.74 -0.35
CA GLY A 337 -9.79 4.05 0.01
C GLY A 337 -10.57 4.70 1.15
N VAL A 338 -11.89 4.58 1.17
CA VAL A 338 -12.72 5.03 2.30
C VAL A 338 -12.33 4.29 3.58
N GLY A 339 -12.19 2.96 3.53
CA GLY A 339 -11.69 2.17 4.67
C GLY A 339 -10.34 2.66 5.18
N GLN A 340 -9.40 2.93 4.27
CA GLN A 340 -8.07 3.44 4.60
C GLN A 340 -8.10 4.84 5.27
N ILE A 341 -9.02 5.71 4.88
CA ILE A 341 -9.19 7.03 5.52
C ILE A 341 -9.74 6.86 6.92
N LEU A 342 -10.75 6.00 7.09
CA LEU A 342 -11.44 5.82 8.37
C LEU A 342 -10.54 5.13 9.41
N GLY A 343 -9.67 4.20 9.03
CA GLY A 343 -8.81 3.43 9.94
C GLY A 343 -7.99 4.31 10.88
N PRO A 344 -7.09 5.18 10.36
CA PRO A 344 -6.28 6.06 11.20
C PRO A 344 -7.10 7.08 11.98
N VAL A 345 -8.21 7.60 11.40
CA VAL A 345 -9.09 8.57 12.08
C VAL A 345 -9.76 7.94 13.30
N VAL A 346 -10.36 6.76 13.14
CA VAL A 346 -11.01 6.04 14.26
C VAL A 346 -9.96 5.66 15.31
N THR A 347 -8.79 5.18 14.90
CA THR A 347 -7.72 4.81 15.82
C THR A 347 -7.19 6.03 16.57
N ALA A 348 -7.03 7.18 15.91
CA ALA A 348 -6.65 8.44 16.54
C ALA A 348 -7.66 8.86 17.64
N ARG A 349 -8.96 8.77 17.36
CA ARG A 349 -10.03 9.07 18.33
C ARG A 349 -10.05 8.09 19.52
N LEU A 350 -9.85 6.79 19.23
CA LEU A 350 -9.76 5.79 20.31
C LEU A 350 -8.50 6.01 21.16
N LEU A 351 -7.37 6.37 20.55
CA LEU A 351 -6.15 6.73 21.28
C LEU A 351 -6.36 7.94 22.19
N GLU A 352 -7.00 8.99 21.65
CA GLU A 352 -7.32 10.22 22.40
C GLU A 352 -8.19 9.94 23.62
N SER A 353 -9.18 9.05 23.50
CA SER A 353 -10.13 8.73 24.58
C SER A 353 -9.62 7.69 25.57
N SER A 354 -8.81 6.69 25.14
CA SER A 354 -8.37 5.56 25.98
C SER A 354 -6.91 5.64 26.41
N GLY A 355 -6.11 6.51 25.80
CA GLY A 355 -4.66 6.56 26.02
C GLY A 355 -3.89 5.34 25.48
N SER A 356 -4.55 4.45 24.70
CA SER A 356 -3.97 3.18 24.24
C SER A 356 -4.28 2.91 22.76
N PHE A 357 -3.35 2.26 22.06
CA PHE A 357 -3.56 1.75 20.71
C PHE A 357 -4.37 0.46 20.66
N ALA A 358 -4.47 -0.28 21.78
CA ALA A 358 -5.10 -1.60 21.81
C ALA A 358 -6.55 -1.62 21.29
N PRO A 359 -7.45 -0.68 21.67
CA PRO A 359 -8.81 -0.65 21.13
C PRO A 359 -8.85 -0.50 19.61
N GLY A 360 -7.98 0.33 19.05
CA GLY A 360 -7.87 0.52 17.60
C GLY A 360 -7.40 -0.74 16.88
N LEU A 361 -6.38 -1.41 17.41
CA LEU A 361 -5.84 -2.64 16.84
C LEU A 361 -6.85 -3.81 16.91
N LEU A 362 -7.55 -3.96 18.04
CA LEU A 362 -8.56 -5.00 18.20
C LEU A 362 -9.78 -4.74 17.32
N GLY A 363 -10.25 -3.49 17.23
CA GLY A 363 -11.33 -3.09 16.33
C GLY A 363 -10.98 -3.34 14.85
N ALA A 364 -9.74 -3.06 14.47
CA ALA A 364 -9.21 -3.35 13.14
C ALA A 364 -9.18 -4.86 12.84
N ALA A 365 -8.77 -5.68 13.81
CA ALA A 365 -8.79 -7.13 13.68
C ALA A 365 -10.22 -7.68 13.54
N VAL A 366 -11.17 -7.18 14.33
CA VAL A 366 -12.60 -7.53 14.20
C VAL A 366 -13.11 -7.17 12.80
N ALA A 367 -12.76 -6.00 12.26
CA ALA A 367 -13.13 -5.61 10.90
C ALA A 367 -12.56 -6.57 9.84
N LEU A 368 -11.31 -7.03 10.00
CA LEU A 368 -10.68 -8.02 9.09
C LEU A 368 -11.36 -9.39 9.15
N ILE A 369 -11.74 -9.85 10.36
CA ILE A 369 -12.53 -11.08 10.50
C ILE A 369 -13.92 -10.91 9.86
N GLY A 370 -14.58 -9.77 10.09
CA GLY A 370 -15.83 -9.41 9.41
C GLY A 370 -15.69 -9.41 7.88
N ALA A 371 -14.57 -8.88 7.38
CA ALA A 371 -14.23 -8.93 5.95
C ALA A 371 -14.15 -10.37 5.43
N ALA A 372 -13.50 -11.27 6.16
CA ALA A 372 -13.42 -12.68 5.79
C ALA A 372 -14.81 -13.36 5.81
N VAL A 373 -15.64 -13.09 6.84
CA VAL A 373 -17.00 -13.65 6.96
C VAL A 373 -17.90 -13.19 5.80
N LEU A 374 -17.79 -11.93 5.35
CA LEU A 374 -18.54 -11.41 4.20
C LEU A 374 -18.26 -12.16 2.88
N LEU A 375 -17.15 -12.88 2.79
CA LEU A 375 -16.82 -13.70 1.62
C LEU A 375 -17.43 -15.11 1.67
N VAL A 376 -17.96 -15.55 2.82
CA VAL A 376 -18.55 -16.90 2.95
C VAL A 376 -19.66 -17.15 1.93
N PRO A 377 -20.62 -16.23 1.69
CA PRO A 377 -21.70 -16.44 0.71
C PRO A 377 -21.20 -16.62 -0.73
N LEU A 378 -19.98 -16.17 -1.05
CA LEU A 378 -19.37 -16.28 -2.38
C LEU A 378 -18.91 -17.73 -2.71
N GLY A 379 -19.00 -18.68 -1.78
CA GLY A 379 -18.59 -20.06 -1.99
C GLY A 379 -19.39 -20.83 -3.07
N LYS A 380 -20.55 -20.32 -3.44
CA LYS A 380 -21.39 -20.84 -4.53
C LYS A 380 -21.07 -20.22 -5.89
N VAL A 381 -20.20 -19.20 -5.94
CA VAL A 381 -19.77 -18.52 -7.17
C VAL A 381 -18.50 -19.19 -7.65
N ARG A 382 -18.47 -19.66 -8.89
CA ARG A 382 -17.23 -20.11 -9.54
C ARG A 382 -16.45 -18.86 -9.98
N PHE A 383 -15.25 -18.71 -9.46
CA PHE A 383 -14.28 -17.69 -9.86
C PHE A 383 -13.40 -18.21 -10.98
#